data_5a918c5baf5a7afc7025826dcf585323
#
_entry.id   5a918c5baf5a7afc7025826dcf585323
#
_cell.length_a   1.000
_cell.length_b   1.000
_cell.length_c   1.000
_cell.angle_alpha   90.00
_cell.angle_beta   90.00
_cell.angle_gamma   90.00
#
_symmetry.space_group_name_H-M   'P 1'
#
loop_
_entity.id
_entity.type
_entity.pdbx_description
1 polymer ?
#
loop_
_entity_poly.entity_id
_entity_poly.type
_entity_poly.pdbx_seq_one_letter_code
_entity_poly.pdbx_strand_id
1 'polypeptide(L)'
;MFVTTCEMDILLGDVHSLKGKRAVVKPIVKELRRRFEVAVAETDYQDLHRRALITVAAVSGDAAHAQSVVDGCEEWVSGHPEITLVGARRRWFGGDDEGVR
;
A
#
# COMPACT_ATOMS: atom_id res chain seq x y z
N MET A 1 5.06 9.62 18.11
CA MET A 1 5.27 9.16 16.74
C MET A 1 4.50 7.87 16.54
N PHE A 2 3.72 7.83 15.48
CA PHE A 2 2.95 6.64 15.12
C PHE A 2 3.16 6.32 13.66
N VAL A 3 3.32 5.04 13.35
CA VAL A 3 3.43 4.55 11.97
C VAL A 3 2.37 3.48 11.77
N THR A 4 1.61 3.60 10.69
CA THR A 4 0.68 2.55 10.26
C THR A 4 1.11 2.07 8.88
N THR A 5 1.21 0.75 8.72
CA THR A 5 1.53 0.15 7.43
C THR A 5 0.39 -0.76 6.99
N CYS A 6 0.28 -0.94 5.68
CA CYS A 6 -0.64 -1.91 5.10
C CYS A 6 0.02 -2.58 3.92
N GLU A 7 0.12 -3.90 3.98
CA GLU A 7 0.56 -4.72 2.86
C GLU A 7 -0.70 -5.17 2.10
N MET A 8 -0.83 -4.71 0.87
CA MET A 8 -2.01 -4.99 0.05
C MET A 8 -1.64 -6.00 -1.04
N ASP A 9 -2.28 -7.17 -0.96
CA ASP A 9 -2.08 -8.26 -1.93
C ASP A 9 -3.09 -8.11 -3.04
N ILE A 10 -2.61 -7.84 -4.25
CA ILE A 10 -3.48 -7.58 -5.39
C ILE A 10 -3.26 -8.59 -6.51
N LEU A 11 -4.34 -8.95 -7.17
CA LEU A 11 -4.31 -9.73 -8.41
C LEU A 11 -4.57 -8.80 -9.59
N LEU A 12 -3.76 -8.98 -10.63
CA LEU A 12 -3.94 -8.29 -11.88
C LEU A 12 -4.73 -9.18 -12.84
N GLY A 13 -5.48 -8.57 -13.75
CA GLY A 13 -6.27 -9.30 -14.72
C GLY A 13 -5.44 -9.89 -15.85
N ASP A 14 -5.70 -9.43 -17.07
CA ASP A 14 -5.13 -9.99 -18.28
C ASP A 14 -3.74 -9.42 -18.56
N VAL A 15 -2.75 -9.85 -17.79
CA VAL A 15 -1.36 -9.41 -17.88
C VAL A 15 -0.48 -10.63 -18.14
N HIS A 16 0.36 -10.56 -19.18
CA HIS A 16 1.17 -11.69 -19.66
C HIS A 16 2.67 -11.45 -19.62
N SER A 17 3.13 -10.33 -19.06
CA SER A 17 4.53 -10.01 -18.99
C SER A 17 4.83 -9.08 -17.82
N LEU A 18 6.09 -8.99 -17.42
CA LEU A 18 6.51 -8.02 -16.40
C LEU A 18 6.32 -6.59 -16.90
N LYS A 19 6.50 -6.35 -18.19
CA LYS A 19 6.25 -5.05 -18.79
C LYS A 19 4.79 -4.65 -18.66
N GLY A 20 3.87 -5.57 -18.95
CA GLY A 20 2.44 -5.35 -18.79
C GLY A 20 2.04 -5.13 -17.33
N LYS A 21 2.66 -5.88 -16.42
CA LYS A 21 2.47 -5.69 -14.98
C LYS A 21 2.87 -4.28 -14.55
N ARG A 22 4.04 -3.81 -14.97
CA ARG A 22 4.52 -2.47 -14.63
C ARG A 22 3.59 -1.39 -15.13
N ALA A 23 2.99 -1.58 -16.30
CA ALA A 23 2.04 -0.63 -16.85
C ALA A 23 0.79 -0.46 -15.99
N VAL A 24 0.45 -1.46 -15.17
CA VAL A 24 -0.66 -1.39 -14.21
C VAL A 24 -0.19 -0.92 -12.84
N VAL A 25 0.90 -1.49 -12.34
CA VAL A 25 1.35 -1.27 -10.95
C VAL A 25 1.98 0.11 -10.75
N LYS A 26 2.80 0.58 -11.68
CA LYS A 26 3.47 1.89 -11.52
C LYS A 26 2.50 3.06 -11.37
N PRO A 27 1.43 3.17 -12.18
CA PRO A 27 0.44 4.22 -11.98
C PRO A 27 -0.26 4.14 -10.62
N ILE A 28 -0.51 2.93 -10.12
CA ILE A 28 -1.14 2.74 -8.81
C ILE A 28 -0.22 3.27 -7.71
N VAL A 29 1.05 2.89 -7.73
CA VAL A 29 2.05 3.36 -6.76
C VAL A 29 2.16 4.88 -6.81
N LYS A 30 2.23 5.45 -8.01
CA LYS A 30 2.34 6.89 -8.21
C LYS A 30 1.12 7.64 -7.69
N GLU A 31 -0.09 7.11 -7.96
CA GLU A 31 -1.33 7.74 -7.49
C GLU A 31 -1.47 7.67 -5.98
N LEU A 32 -1.11 6.57 -5.37
CA LEU A 32 -1.11 6.45 -3.92
C LEU A 32 -0.20 7.50 -3.30
N ARG A 33 1.00 7.68 -3.86
CA ARG A 33 1.95 8.66 -3.37
C ARG A 33 1.44 10.09 -3.56
N ARG A 34 0.74 10.35 -4.67
CA ARG A 34 0.19 11.66 -4.97
C ARG A 34 -1.03 12.02 -4.13
N ARG A 35 -1.92 11.05 -3.91
CA ARG A 35 -3.19 11.28 -3.21
C ARG A 35 -3.08 11.26 -1.70
N PHE A 36 -2.17 10.46 -1.19
CA PHE A 36 -2.03 10.23 0.24
C PHE A 36 -0.60 10.53 0.67
N GLU A 37 -0.43 11.03 1.87
CA GLU A 37 0.90 11.30 2.41
C GLU A 37 1.49 10.02 2.97
N VAL A 38 1.93 9.14 2.07
CA VAL A 38 2.48 7.83 2.41
C VAL A 38 3.76 7.56 1.64
N ALA A 39 4.62 6.76 2.25
CA ALA A 39 5.63 6.02 1.51
C ALA A 39 4.95 4.80 0.90
N VAL A 40 5.30 4.45 -0.33
CA VAL A 40 4.69 3.33 -1.03
C VAL A 40 5.68 2.63 -1.93
N ALA A 41 5.62 1.31 -1.97
CA ALA A 41 6.46 0.49 -2.83
C ALA A 41 5.79 -0.84 -3.13
N GLU A 42 6.17 -1.46 -4.24
CA GLU A 42 5.91 -2.87 -4.46
C GLU A 42 6.96 -3.66 -3.68
N THR A 43 6.55 -4.47 -2.71
CA THR A 43 7.45 -5.07 -1.73
C THR A 43 7.63 -6.57 -1.87
N ASP A 44 6.84 -7.25 -2.71
CA ASP A 44 6.96 -8.66 -2.97
C ASP A 44 6.30 -9.05 -4.28
N TYR A 45 6.49 -10.29 -4.71
CA TYR A 45 5.92 -10.86 -5.93
C TYR A 45 6.37 -10.14 -7.20
N GLN A 46 7.54 -9.52 -7.19
CA GLN A 46 8.02 -8.72 -8.33
C GLN A 46 8.19 -9.55 -9.61
N ASP A 47 8.47 -10.85 -9.48
CA ASP A 47 8.64 -11.75 -10.61
C ASP A 47 7.34 -12.41 -11.10
N LEU A 48 6.23 -12.17 -10.41
CA LEU A 48 4.92 -12.69 -10.81
C LEU A 48 4.21 -11.68 -11.69
N HIS A 49 3.60 -12.14 -12.78
CA HIS A 49 2.96 -11.25 -13.74
C HIS A 49 1.59 -10.73 -13.26
N ARG A 50 0.87 -11.56 -12.52
CA ARG A 50 -0.52 -11.29 -12.19
C ARG A 50 -0.78 -11.09 -10.70
N ARG A 51 0.28 -10.87 -9.96
CA ARG A 51 0.19 -10.63 -8.51
C ARG A 51 1.21 -9.60 -8.08
N ALA A 52 0.84 -8.73 -7.18
CA ALA A 52 1.75 -7.75 -6.60
C ALA A 52 1.42 -7.56 -5.12
N LEU A 53 2.44 -7.28 -4.33
CA LEU A 53 2.26 -6.82 -2.96
C LEU A 53 2.66 -5.35 -2.92
N ILE A 54 1.69 -4.48 -2.65
CA ILE A 54 1.93 -3.04 -2.53
C ILE A 54 1.82 -2.68 -1.06
N THR A 55 2.87 -2.07 -0.53
CA THR A 55 2.90 -1.68 0.87
C THR A 55 2.92 -0.16 0.99
N VAL A 56 2.07 0.36 1.86
CA VAL A 56 2.04 1.78 2.22
C VAL A 56 2.41 1.96 3.68
N ALA A 57 3.00 3.11 4.00
CA ALA A 57 3.31 3.48 5.37
C ALA A 57 2.99 4.96 5.58
N ALA A 58 2.20 5.24 6.61
CA ALA A 58 1.87 6.60 7.04
C ALA A 58 2.50 6.88 8.39
N VAL A 59 3.04 8.08 8.54
CA VAL A 59 3.66 8.55 9.78
C VAL A 59 2.86 9.75 10.29
N SER A 60 2.56 9.79 11.58
CA SER A 60 1.84 10.90 12.18
C SER A 60 2.17 11.03 13.66
N GLY A 61 1.96 12.22 14.20
CA GLY A 61 1.93 12.43 15.64
C GLY A 61 0.64 11.94 16.30
N ASP A 62 -0.35 11.54 15.49
CA ASP A 62 -1.66 11.08 15.94
C ASP A 62 -1.94 9.69 15.34
N ALA A 63 -2.12 8.69 16.19
CA ALA A 63 -2.35 7.32 15.77
C ALA A 63 -3.61 7.18 14.90
N ALA A 64 -4.69 7.86 15.27
CA ALA A 64 -5.94 7.79 14.52
C ALA A 64 -5.78 8.39 13.12
N HIS A 65 -4.99 9.45 13.00
CA HIS A 65 -4.72 10.06 11.69
C HIS A 65 -3.90 9.13 10.79
N ALA A 66 -2.85 8.50 11.32
CA ALA A 66 -2.06 7.54 10.53
C ALA A 66 -2.94 6.39 10.02
N GLN A 67 -3.82 5.87 10.87
CA GLN A 67 -4.76 4.82 10.47
C GLN A 67 -5.75 5.29 9.41
N SER A 68 -6.27 6.50 9.57
CA SER A 68 -7.21 7.09 8.62
C SER A 68 -6.60 7.25 7.23
N VAL A 69 -5.34 7.68 7.15
CA VAL A 69 -4.64 7.82 5.88
C VAL A 69 -4.50 6.45 5.20
N VAL A 70 -4.13 5.43 5.94
CA VAL A 70 -3.98 4.07 5.40
C VAL A 70 -5.34 3.47 5.03
N ASP A 71 -6.40 3.75 5.79
CA ASP A 71 -7.77 3.38 5.41
C ASP A 71 -8.12 3.91 4.02
N GLY A 72 -7.80 5.17 3.77
CA GLY A 72 -8.02 5.79 2.46
C GLY A 72 -7.27 5.09 1.34
N CYS A 73 -6.02 4.70 1.59
CA CYS A 73 -5.22 3.96 0.61
C CYS A 73 -5.86 2.61 0.27
N GLU A 74 -6.25 1.86 1.28
CA GLU A 74 -6.86 0.55 1.10
C GLU A 74 -8.19 0.65 0.36
N GLU A 75 -9.02 1.61 0.71
CA GLU A 75 -10.29 1.85 0.05
C GLU A 75 -10.08 2.21 -1.44
N TRP A 76 -9.12 3.09 -1.71
CA TRP A 76 -8.83 3.47 -3.09
C TRP A 76 -8.36 2.29 -3.93
N VAL A 77 -7.46 1.46 -3.37
CA VAL A 77 -6.96 0.26 -4.06
C VAL A 77 -8.09 -0.74 -4.28
N SER A 78 -8.95 -0.95 -3.29
CA SER A 78 -10.06 -1.92 -3.40
C SER A 78 -11.06 -1.54 -4.48
N GLY A 79 -11.17 -0.25 -4.79
CA GLY A 79 -12.07 0.25 -5.83
C GLY A 79 -11.44 0.35 -7.22
N HIS A 80 -10.17 -0.01 -7.38
CA HIS A 80 -9.48 0.15 -8.65
C HIS A 80 -9.94 -0.90 -9.66
N PRO A 81 -10.37 -0.49 -10.88
CA PRO A 81 -11.04 -1.42 -11.82
C PRO A 81 -10.12 -2.46 -12.44
N GLU A 82 -8.81 -2.22 -12.50
CA GLU A 82 -7.87 -3.11 -13.18
C GLU A 82 -7.30 -4.20 -12.28
N ILE A 83 -7.59 -4.16 -10.97
CA ILE A 83 -7.02 -5.08 -10.01
C ILE A 83 -8.09 -5.60 -9.05
N THR A 84 -7.75 -6.67 -8.34
CA THR A 84 -8.57 -7.20 -7.26
C THR A 84 -7.74 -7.24 -5.99
N LEU A 85 -8.18 -6.56 -4.95
CA LEU A 85 -7.56 -6.63 -3.64
C LEU A 85 -8.02 -7.92 -2.96
N VAL A 86 -7.10 -8.86 -2.76
CA VAL A 86 -7.43 -10.18 -2.19
C VAL A 86 -7.03 -10.33 -0.74
N GLY A 87 -6.23 -9.40 -0.23
CA GLY A 87 -5.86 -9.41 1.18
C GLY A 87 -5.18 -8.11 1.57
N ALA A 88 -5.31 -7.75 2.84
CA ALA A 88 -4.66 -6.58 3.39
C ALA A 88 -4.20 -6.91 4.80
N ARG A 89 -2.95 -6.58 5.10
CA ARG A 89 -2.35 -6.83 6.40
C ARG A 89 -1.85 -5.54 7.00
N ARG A 90 -2.40 -5.20 8.15
CA ARG A 90 -2.06 -3.97 8.87
C ARG A 90 -1.09 -4.21 9.99
N ARG A 91 -0.19 -3.26 10.17
CA ARG A 91 0.66 -3.17 11.37
C ARG A 91 0.72 -1.71 11.79
N TRP A 92 0.93 -1.50 13.07
CA TRP A 92 1.13 -0.15 13.61
C TRP A 92 2.21 -0.18 14.66
N PHE A 93 2.92 0.94 14.77
CA PHE A 93 4.08 1.11 15.64
C PHE A 93 3.97 2.46 16.33
N GLY A 94 4.50 2.54 17.54
CA GLY A 94 4.53 3.78 18.28
C GLY A 94 3.74 3.70 19.57
N GLY A 95 3.27 4.84 20.02
CA GLY A 95 2.59 4.95 21.30
C GLY A 95 3.54 5.30 22.40
N ASP A 96 3.51 4.55 23.49
CA ASP A 96 4.33 4.75 24.67
C ASP A 96 5.76 4.30 24.45
N ASP A 97 6.40 4.94 23.55
CA ASP A 97 7.74 4.54 23.13
C ASP A 97 8.80 5.27 23.97
N GLU A 98 9.07 4.70 25.11
CA GLU A 98 10.02 5.29 26.07
C GLU A 98 11.46 5.14 25.65
N GLY A 99 11.76 4.31 24.69
CA GLY A 99 13.10 4.15 24.18
C GLY A 99 13.58 5.31 23.34
N VAL A 100 12.68 6.19 22.92
CA VAL A 100 12.99 7.33 22.07
C VAL A 100 13.09 8.59 22.87
N ARG A 101 14.25 9.22 22.82
CA ARG A 101 14.54 10.46 23.53
C ARG A 101 15.30 11.41 22.63
#